data_601079bb279127092aef0a9d5b1e5e56
#
_entry.id   601079bb279127092aef0a9d5b1e5e56
#
_cell.length_a   1.000
_cell.length_b   1.000
_cell.length_c   1.000
_cell.angle_alpha   90.00
_cell.angle_beta   90.00
_cell.angle_gamma   90.00
#
_symmetry.space_group_name_H-M   'P 1'
#
loop_
_entity.id
_entity.type
_entity.pdbx_description
1 polymer ?
#
loop_
_entity_poly.entity_id
_entity_poly.type
_entity_poly.pdbx_seq_one_letter_code
_entity_poly.pdbx_strand_id
1 'polypeptide(L)'
;MAMRRRAQLEVEIRRDCLRELVSRGLSIPSENGVTPERAAALSMLGSLTHPLELRDAVAVLSGEGFRKDLLSSESDVRKALFRALATDPLYGQPRLVEFGVTGDDEVASSARESLPPTLSPAANRAVEDALRASRERHVNRAAMIAGAHPAGTLIPSLIQAQFAETERAETGDEAWIAIGKSTSYVAGLVPVVGNASGAFQPIPGIVYEGSVLRIMESAVTIYRTEVRQALVATVEKTTGQPAPSFGFDRDRWMAWYRNDYPQLAQAFAQERAESSISEGVKTTPPRADG
;
A
#
# COMPACT_ATOMS: atom_id res chain seq x y z
N MET A 1 22.22 17.49 34.59
CA MET A 1 21.61 18.55 33.77
C MET A 1 22.47 18.95 32.57
N ALA A 2 23.78 19.09 32.66
CA ALA A 2 24.66 19.52 31.55
C ALA A 2 24.64 18.58 30.33
N MET A 3 24.67 17.26 30.50
CA MET A 3 24.63 16.28 29.38
C MET A 3 23.32 16.35 28.56
N ARG A 4 22.16 16.53 29.20
CA ARG A 4 20.90 16.68 28.49
C ARG A 4 20.83 17.96 27.67
N ARG A 5 21.37 19.07 28.17
CA ARG A 5 21.46 20.34 27.45
C ARG A 5 22.38 20.21 26.22
N ARG A 6 23.51 19.52 26.36
CA ARG A 6 24.46 19.33 25.24
C ARG A 6 23.82 18.47 24.13
N ALA A 7 23.18 17.37 24.48
CA ALA A 7 22.49 16.53 23.50
C ALA A 7 21.33 17.26 22.77
N GLN A 8 20.61 18.12 23.50
CA GLN A 8 19.57 18.95 22.90
C GLN A 8 20.14 19.97 21.91
N LEU A 9 21.24 20.63 22.27
CA LEU A 9 21.92 21.59 21.42
C LEU A 9 22.48 20.94 20.13
N GLU A 10 23.03 19.73 20.24
CA GLU A 10 23.54 18.98 19.09
C GLU A 10 22.38 18.62 18.11
N VAL A 11 21.21 18.25 18.61
CA VAL A 11 20.03 17.97 17.78
C VAL A 11 19.53 19.25 17.08
N GLU A 12 19.49 20.37 17.77
CA GLU A 12 19.09 21.68 17.19
C GLU A 12 20.04 22.12 16.10
N ILE A 13 21.38 22.05 16.36
CA ILE A 13 22.40 22.39 15.36
C ILE A 13 22.28 21.51 14.11
N ARG A 14 22.08 20.17 14.27
CA ARG A 14 21.91 19.26 13.14
C ARG A 14 20.65 19.58 12.35
N ARG A 15 19.54 19.87 13.02
CA ARG A 15 18.30 20.27 12.37
C ARG A 15 18.43 21.56 11.58
N ASP A 16 19.12 22.55 12.14
CA ASP A 16 19.36 23.85 11.46
C ASP A 16 20.29 23.65 10.26
N CYS A 17 21.36 22.86 10.39
CA CYS A 17 22.22 22.49 9.27
C CYS A 17 21.43 21.76 8.15
N LEU A 18 20.55 20.83 8.50
CA LEU A 18 19.68 20.13 7.53
C LEU A 18 18.74 21.11 6.84
N ARG A 19 18.11 22.03 7.58
CA ARG A 19 17.23 23.07 7.02
C ARG A 19 18.00 23.97 6.06
N GLU A 20 19.16 24.42 6.42
CA GLU A 20 19.97 25.30 5.58
C GLU A 20 20.45 24.59 4.31
N LEU A 21 20.87 23.33 4.43
CA LEU A 21 21.31 22.50 3.32
C LEU A 21 20.16 22.19 2.36
N VAL A 22 18.98 21.87 2.89
CA VAL A 22 17.75 21.65 2.12
C VAL A 22 17.31 22.96 1.46
N SER A 23 17.32 24.09 2.20
CA SER A 23 16.88 25.37 1.66
C SER A 23 17.79 25.89 0.55
N ARG A 24 19.11 25.74 0.68
CA ARG A 24 20.08 26.19 -0.33
C ARG A 24 20.25 25.18 -1.47
N GLY A 25 20.40 23.90 -1.15
CA GLY A 25 20.72 22.89 -2.14
C GLY A 25 19.52 22.39 -2.94
N LEU A 26 18.33 22.37 -2.34
CA LEU A 26 17.12 21.82 -2.94
C LEU A 26 16.09 22.88 -3.37
N SER A 27 16.37 24.17 -3.15
CA SER A 27 15.51 25.26 -3.61
C SER A 27 15.54 25.47 -5.13
N ILE A 28 16.62 25.03 -5.78
CA ILE A 28 16.78 25.12 -7.23
C ILE A 28 16.11 23.91 -7.86
N PRO A 29 15.11 24.10 -8.75
CA PRO A 29 14.45 22.97 -9.42
C PRO A 29 15.42 22.12 -10.24
N SER A 30 15.16 20.81 -10.32
CA SER A 30 16.00 19.86 -11.09
C SER A 30 16.05 20.16 -12.58
N GLU A 31 15.08 20.90 -13.11
CA GLU A 31 15.02 21.32 -14.51
C GLU A 31 16.23 22.12 -15.00
N ASN A 32 16.92 22.81 -14.07
CA ASN A 32 18.12 23.58 -14.36
C ASN A 32 19.43 22.77 -14.29
N GLY A 33 19.34 21.46 -14.17
CA GLY A 33 20.49 20.57 -13.99
C GLY A 33 20.90 20.40 -12.53
N VAL A 34 21.82 19.45 -12.30
CA VAL A 34 22.33 19.15 -10.95
C VAL A 34 23.48 20.09 -10.65
N THR A 35 23.24 21.10 -9.82
CA THR A 35 24.33 21.95 -9.29
C THR A 35 25.19 21.16 -8.29
N PRO A 36 26.48 21.54 -8.08
CA PRO A 36 27.34 20.90 -7.07
C PRO A 36 26.73 20.92 -5.67
N GLU A 37 26.06 22.02 -5.32
CA GLU A 37 25.39 22.18 -4.02
C GLU A 37 24.21 21.20 -3.89
N ARG A 38 23.39 21.05 -4.96
CA ARG A 38 22.30 20.09 -4.99
C ARG A 38 22.81 18.66 -4.90
N ALA A 39 23.87 18.32 -5.64
CA ALA A 39 24.49 17.01 -5.57
C ALA A 39 25.01 16.68 -4.16
N ALA A 40 25.65 17.63 -3.50
CA ALA A 40 26.12 17.48 -2.12
C ALA A 40 24.95 17.28 -1.14
N ALA A 41 23.87 18.06 -1.29
CA ALA A 41 22.68 17.95 -0.46
C ALA A 41 22.00 16.58 -0.61
N LEU A 42 21.84 16.09 -1.84
CA LEU A 42 21.27 14.77 -2.13
C LEU A 42 22.15 13.63 -1.60
N SER A 43 23.47 13.74 -1.75
CA SER A 43 24.42 12.77 -1.21
C SER A 43 24.34 12.69 0.31
N MET A 44 24.32 13.84 0.97
CA MET A 44 24.18 13.91 2.43
C MET A 44 22.85 13.33 2.89
N LEU A 45 21.74 13.69 2.24
CA LEU A 45 20.42 13.15 2.56
C LEU A 45 20.38 11.64 2.42
N GLY A 46 20.94 11.10 1.34
CA GLY A 46 20.99 9.65 1.08
C GLY A 46 21.94 8.87 1.99
N SER A 47 22.84 9.55 2.72
CA SER A 47 23.80 8.94 3.65
C SER A 47 23.35 8.98 5.13
N LEU A 48 22.18 9.55 5.42
CA LEU A 48 21.64 9.59 6.78
C LEU A 48 21.34 8.16 7.26
N THR A 49 21.86 7.81 8.42
CA THR A 49 21.66 6.46 9.02
C THR A 49 21.12 6.54 10.45
N HIS A 50 21.28 7.69 11.10
CA HIS A 50 20.84 7.84 12.48
C HIS A 50 19.33 8.16 12.55
N PRO A 51 18.52 7.45 13.36
CA PRO A 51 17.06 7.61 13.42
C PRO A 51 16.59 9.04 13.70
N LEU A 52 17.31 9.79 14.54
CA LEU A 52 16.98 11.20 14.82
C LEU A 52 17.20 12.11 13.62
N GLU A 53 18.28 11.88 12.86
CA GLU A 53 18.57 12.64 11.65
C GLU A 53 17.54 12.35 10.55
N LEU A 54 17.16 11.08 10.40
CA LEU A 54 16.09 10.67 9.48
C LEU A 54 14.75 11.31 9.87
N ARG A 55 14.42 11.31 11.16
CA ARG A 55 13.22 11.97 11.66
C ARG A 55 13.23 13.48 11.37
N ASP A 56 14.35 14.13 11.59
CA ASP A 56 14.48 15.56 11.34
C ASP A 56 14.42 15.87 9.84
N ALA A 57 15.05 15.04 8.99
CA ALA A 57 14.96 15.17 7.54
C ALA A 57 13.51 15.04 7.05
N VAL A 58 12.78 14.02 7.52
CA VAL A 58 11.36 13.84 7.21
C VAL A 58 10.55 15.05 7.67
N ALA A 59 10.74 15.53 8.90
CA ALA A 59 10.02 16.67 9.43
C ALA A 59 10.29 17.97 8.63
N VAL A 60 11.52 18.17 8.14
CA VAL A 60 11.87 19.32 7.31
C VAL A 60 11.25 19.19 5.92
N LEU A 61 11.33 18.04 5.27
CA LEU A 61 10.89 17.83 3.88
C LEU A 61 9.37 17.67 3.73
N SER A 62 8.67 17.24 4.80
CA SER A 62 7.19 17.10 4.82
C SER A 62 6.49 18.16 5.67
N GLY A 63 7.22 19.06 6.31
CA GLY A 63 6.70 20.05 7.25
C GLY A 63 6.04 21.26 6.59
N GLU A 64 5.15 21.94 7.34
CA GLU A 64 4.40 23.11 6.86
C GLU A 64 5.24 24.33 6.53
N GLY A 65 6.50 24.37 6.97
CA GLY A 65 7.42 25.51 6.76
C GLY A 65 8.27 25.43 5.48
N PHE A 66 8.16 24.35 4.72
CA PHE A 66 8.90 24.11 3.48
C PHE A 66 7.93 23.82 2.33
N ARG A 67 8.44 23.68 1.09
CA ARG A 67 7.59 23.34 -0.07
C ARG A 67 6.84 22.04 0.21
N LYS A 68 5.51 22.15 0.44
CA LYS A 68 4.63 21.00 0.76
C LYS A 68 4.64 19.90 -0.31
N ASP A 69 5.00 20.26 -1.54
CA ASP A 69 5.03 19.41 -2.72
C ASP A 69 6.42 18.84 -3.04
N LEU A 70 7.45 19.14 -2.21
CA LEU A 70 8.82 18.78 -2.56
C LEU A 70 9.00 17.26 -2.79
N LEU A 71 8.40 16.44 -1.95
CA LEU A 71 8.46 14.99 -2.12
C LEU A 71 7.64 14.49 -3.31
N SER A 72 6.60 15.21 -3.71
CA SER A 72 5.79 14.90 -4.89
C SER A 72 6.46 15.39 -6.18
N SER A 73 7.02 16.59 -6.18
CA SER A 73 7.58 17.23 -7.37
C SER A 73 9.02 16.83 -7.68
N GLU A 74 9.85 16.54 -6.66
CA GLU A 74 11.29 16.33 -6.84
C GLU A 74 11.66 14.85 -6.64
N SER A 75 11.77 14.10 -7.72
CA SER A 75 12.00 12.64 -7.67
C SER A 75 13.37 12.25 -7.13
N ASP A 76 14.41 13.09 -7.32
CA ASP A 76 15.76 12.84 -6.81
C ASP A 76 15.84 13.02 -5.28
N VAL A 77 15.15 14.04 -4.74
CA VAL A 77 15.03 14.26 -3.31
C VAL A 77 14.29 13.10 -2.64
N ARG A 78 13.16 12.70 -3.24
CA ARG A 78 12.37 11.55 -2.80
C ARG A 78 13.19 10.27 -2.77
N LYS A 79 13.92 9.97 -3.85
CA LYS A 79 14.79 8.78 -3.94
C LYS A 79 15.92 8.81 -2.91
N ALA A 80 16.55 9.96 -2.68
CA ALA A 80 17.62 10.10 -1.68
C ALA A 80 17.10 9.85 -0.26
N LEU A 81 15.97 10.50 0.10
CA LEU A 81 15.34 10.31 1.41
C LEU A 81 14.88 8.85 1.61
N PHE A 82 14.19 8.27 0.64
CA PHE A 82 13.63 6.92 0.76
C PHE A 82 14.73 5.86 0.84
N ARG A 83 15.85 6.04 0.12
CA ARG A 83 17.02 5.18 0.27
C ARG A 83 17.57 5.23 1.69
N ALA A 84 17.69 6.41 2.28
CA ALA A 84 18.15 6.56 3.65
C ALA A 84 17.17 5.92 4.64
N LEU A 85 15.85 6.15 4.49
CA LEU A 85 14.83 5.54 5.34
C LEU A 85 14.83 4.00 5.26
N ALA A 86 15.10 3.42 4.09
CA ALA A 86 15.12 1.98 3.90
C ALA A 86 16.18 1.27 4.76
N THR A 87 17.26 1.95 5.11
CA THR A 87 18.37 1.39 5.91
C THR A 87 18.05 1.28 7.40
N ASP A 88 17.11 2.08 7.92
CA ASP A 88 16.76 2.07 9.35
C ASP A 88 15.51 1.25 9.64
N PRO A 89 15.66 0.12 10.39
CA PRO A 89 14.55 -0.80 10.63
C PRO A 89 13.54 -0.31 11.67
N LEU A 90 13.90 0.67 12.52
CA LEU A 90 13.06 1.08 13.65
C LEU A 90 12.18 2.27 13.34
N TYR A 91 12.68 3.26 12.63
CA TYR A 91 11.96 4.47 12.26
C TYR A 91 11.76 4.57 10.74
N GLY A 92 12.83 4.34 9.97
CA GLY A 92 12.84 4.60 8.53
C GLY A 92 11.87 3.70 7.76
N GLN A 93 11.97 2.39 7.94
CA GLN A 93 11.08 1.44 7.23
C GLN A 93 9.60 1.62 7.58
N PRO A 94 9.19 1.78 8.86
CA PRO A 94 7.81 2.11 9.20
C PRO A 94 7.33 3.42 8.53
N ARG A 95 8.20 4.41 8.45
CA ARG A 95 7.87 5.67 7.79
C ARG A 95 7.72 5.53 6.27
N LEU A 96 8.51 4.66 5.63
CA LEU A 96 8.33 4.31 4.22
C LEU A 96 6.99 3.60 3.99
N VAL A 97 6.59 2.69 4.88
CA VAL A 97 5.25 2.07 4.82
C VAL A 97 4.17 3.15 4.89
N GLU A 98 4.29 4.10 5.80
CA GLU A 98 3.34 5.20 5.92
C GLU A 98 3.27 6.03 4.63
N PHE A 99 4.40 6.43 4.03
CA PHE A 99 4.42 7.08 2.73
C PHE A 99 3.82 6.21 1.62
N GLY A 100 4.11 4.91 1.62
CA GLY A 100 3.56 3.95 0.66
C GLY A 100 2.05 3.78 0.73
N VAL A 101 1.45 4.06 1.90
CA VAL A 101 0.01 3.97 2.16
C VAL A 101 -0.70 5.31 1.96
N THR A 102 -0.18 6.38 2.56
CA THR A 102 -0.88 7.67 2.68
C THR A 102 -0.48 8.70 1.63
N GLY A 103 0.70 8.58 1.02
CA GLY A 103 1.22 9.52 0.01
C GLY A 103 0.34 9.62 -1.23
N ASP A 104 0.59 10.60 -2.07
CA ASP A 104 0.06 10.62 -3.43
C ASP A 104 0.57 9.42 -4.25
N ASP A 105 0.11 9.25 -5.48
CA ASP A 105 0.43 8.04 -6.26
C ASP A 105 1.91 7.89 -6.56
N GLU A 106 2.62 8.99 -6.83
CA GLU A 106 4.06 8.98 -7.11
C GLU A 106 4.89 8.70 -5.84
N VAL A 107 4.57 9.41 -4.75
CA VAL A 107 5.23 9.21 -3.45
C VAL A 107 5.00 7.78 -2.98
N ALA A 108 3.76 7.30 -3.05
CA ALA A 108 3.41 5.96 -2.61
C ALA A 108 4.08 4.86 -3.45
N SER A 109 4.18 5.02 -4.78
CA SER A 109 4.90 4.06 -5.63
C SER A 109 6.37 4.02 -5.29
N SER A 110 7.00 5.20 -5.26
CA SER A 110 8.43 5.33 -4.95
C SER A 110 8.78 4.81 -3.56
N ALA A 111 7.91 5.01 -2.56
CA ALA A 111 8.11 4.48 -1.21
C ALA A 111 8.07 2.95 -1.20
N ARG A 112 7.09 2.34 -1.88
CA ARG A 112 6.98 0.88 -1.99
C ARG A 112 8.18 0.26 -2.71
N GLU A 113 8.64 0.88 -3.78
CA GLU A 113 9.83 0.44 -4.53
C GLU A 113 11.12 0.53 -3.71
N SER A 114 11.15 1.44 -2.73
CA SER A 114 12.31 1.65 -1.86
C SER A 114 12.33 0.74 -0.63
N LEU A 115 11.25 0.01 -0.34
CA LEU A 115 11.20 -0.92 0.78
C LEU A 115 12.19 -2.08 0.56
N PRO A 116 12.91 -2.53 1.61
CA PRO A 116 13.81 -3.67 1.50
C PRO A 116 13.02 -4.97 1.27
N PRO A 117 13.65 -6.01 0.68
CA PRO A 117 12.98 -7.29 0.40
C PRO A 117 12.32 -7.93 1.63
N THR A 118 12.92 -7.74 2.81
CA THR A 118 12.39 -8.20 4.08
C THR A 118 12.14 -7.00 4.98
N LEU A 119 10.90 -6.82 5.41
CA LEU A 119 10.51 -5.74 6.30
C LEU A 119 10.91 -6.04 7.75
N SER A 120 11.28 -5.00 8.47
CA SER A 120 11.51 -5.09 9.90
C SER A 120 10.20 -5.38 10.66
N PRO A 121 10.28 -5.91 11.89
CA PRO A 121 9.09 -6.09 12.73
C PRO A 121 8.30 -4.81 12.97
N ALA A 122 8.98 -3.67 13.03
CA ALA A 122 8.33 -2.36 13.18
C ALA A 122 7.58 -1.94 11.91
N ALA A 123 8.16 -2.19 10.73
CA ALA A 123 7.50 -1.95 9.44
C ALA A 123 6.29 -2.88 9.24
N ASN A 124 6.40 -4.17 9.63
CA ASN A 124 5.25 -5.09 9.59
C ASN A 124 4.09 -4.58 10.48
N ARG A 125 4.37 -4.06 11.67
CA ARG A 125 3.32 -3.43 12.51
C ARG A 125 2.67 -2.24 11.82
N ALA A 126 3.46 -1.39 11.15
CA ALA A 126 2.89 -0.27 10.38
C ALA A 126 1.98 -0.75 9.24
N VAL A 127 2.32 -1.87 8.58
CA VAL A 127 1.42 -2.51 7.59
C VAL A 127 0.14 -3.03 8.26
N GLU A 128 0.25 -3.70 9.42
CA GLU A 128 -0.91 -4.18 10.18
C GLU A 128 -1.85 -3.04 10.57
N ASP A 129 -1.31 -1.92 11.05
CA ASP A 129 -2.10 -0.75 11.42
C ASP A 129 -2.79 -0.14 10.21
N ALA A 130 -2.10 -0.09 9.06
CA ALA A 130 -2.66 0.40 7.82
C ALA A 130 -3.76 -0.52 7.24
N LEU A 131 -3.67 -1.84 7.45
CA LEU A 131 -4.73 -2.80 7.09
C LEU A 131 -6.02 -2.59 7.90
N ARG A 132 -5.94 -1.96 9.09
CA ARG A 132 -7.09 -1.60 9.93
C ARG A 132 -7.63 -0.20 9.66
N ALA A 133 -7.07 0.52 8.70
CA ALA A 133 -7.50 1.88 8.39
C ALA A 133 -8.93 1.90 7.85
N SER A 134 -9.65 2.99 8.12
CA SER A 134 -11.01 3.19 7.60
C SER A 134 -11.06 3.50 6.10
N ARG A 135 -9.99 4.05 5.54
CA ARG A 135 -9.93 4.43 4.12
C ARG A 135 -9.56 3.23 3.26
N GLU A 136 -10.44 2.86 2.33
CA GLU A 136 -10.28 1.76 1.38
C GLU A 136 -8.93 1.80 0.65
N ARG A 137 -8.55 2.98 0.13
CA ARG A 137 -7.28 3.18 -0.56
C ARG A 137 -6.07 2.82 0.31
N HIS A 138 -6.11 3.11 1.61
CA HIS A 138 -5.02 2.80 2.53
C HIS A 138 -4.91 1.29 2.77
N VAL A 139 -6.05 0.62 2.96
CA VAL A 139 -6.10 -0.83 3.14
C VAL A 139 -5.57 -1.55 1.92
N ASN A 140 -5.99 -1.16 0.72
CA ASN A 140 -5.54 -1.77 -0.52
C ASN A 140 -4.03 -1.57 -0.75
N ARG A 141 -3.50 -0.37 -0.47
CA ARG A 141 -2.06 -0.12 -0.56
C ARG A 141 -1.25 -0.88 0.48
N ALA A 142 -1.75 -1.02 1.71
CA ALA A 142 -1.13 -1.84 2.74
C ALA A 142 -1.12 -3.32 2.33
N ALA A 143 -2.20 -3.82 1.73
CA ALA A 143 -2.26 -5.16 1.18
C ALA A 143 -1.24 -5.37 0.05
N MET A 144 -1.06 -4.40 -0.85
CA MET A 144 -0.02 -4.46 -1.88
C MET A 144 1.39 -4.59 -1.27
N ILE A 145 1.68 -3.84 -0.20
CA ILE A 145 2.95 -3.94 0.52
C ILE A 145 3.09 -5.33 1.15
N ALA A 146 2.05 -5.85 1.83
CA ALA A 146 2.06 -7.17 2.45
C ALA A 146 2.30 -8.29 1.43
N GLY A 147 1.68 -8.22 0.25
CA GLY A 147 1.85 -9.20 -0.83
C GLY A 147 3.25 -9.16 -1.48
N ALA A 148 3.86 -7.97 -1.55
CA ALA A 148 5.22 -7.80 -2.05
C ALA A 148 6.28 -8.26 -1.03
N HIS A 149 6.05 -7.97 0.26
CA HIS A 149 6.94 -8.26 1.38
C HIS A 149 6.28 -9.23 2.38
N PRO A 150 6.14 -10.51 2.02
CA PRO A 150 5.33 -11.46 2.79
C PRO A 150 5.94 -11.75 4.15
N ALA A 151 5.10 -11.66 5.17
CA ALA A 151 5.45 -12.06 6.54
C ALA A 151 4.27 -12.84 7.15
N GLY A 152 4.54 -13.99 7.75
CA GLY A 152 3.50 -14.83 8.35
C GLY A 152 2.69 -14.11 9.44
N THR A 153 3.29 -13.14 10.10
CA THR A 153 2.64 -12.29 11.11
C THR A 153 1.52 -11.42 10.53
N LEU A 154 1.55 -11.12 9.22
CA LEU A 154 0.53 -10.30 8.54
C LEU A 154 -0.74 -11.10 8.17
N ILE A 155 -0.66 -12.44 8.16
CA ILE A 155 -1.77 -13.30 7.72
C ILE A 155 -3.07 -13.03 8.51
N PRO A 156 -3.09 -12.96 9.86
CA PRO A 156 -4.32 -12.67 10.60
C PRO A 156 -4.94 -11.31 10.25
N SER A 157 -4.11 -10.30 10.08
CA SER A 157 -4.57 -8.95 9.71
C SER A 157 -5.11 -8.91 8.27
N LEU A 158 -4.50 -9.64 7.34
CA LEU A 158 -4.99 -9.80 5.97
C LEU A 158 -6.34 -10.56 5.94
N ILE A 159 -6.50 -11.63 6.74
CA ILE A 159 -7.77 -12.35 6.85
C ILE A 159 -8.89 -11.41 7.31
N GLN A 160 -8.61 -10.56 8.27
CA GLN A 160 -9.58 -9.60 8.78
C GLN A 160 -9.89 -8.47 7.79
N ALA A 161 -8.84 -7.94 7.16
CA ALA A 161 -8.97 -6.83 6.23
C ALA A 161 -9.66 -7.19 4.91
N GLN A 162 -9.90 -8.47 4.60
CA GLN A 162 -10.71 -8.91 3.43
C GLN A 162 -12.14 -8.36 3.46
N PHE A 163 -12.62 -7.97 4.65
CA PHE A 163 -13.98 -7.52 4.87
C PHE A 163 -14.00 -6.06 5.31
N ALA A 164 -14.92 -5.29 4.78
CA ALA A 164 -15.35 -4.03 5.35
C ALA A 164 -16.84 -4.14 5.69
N GLU A 165 -17.16 -3.93 6.94
CA GLU A 165 -18.52 -3.68 7.34
C GLU A 165 -18.79 -2.21 7.08
N THR A 166 -19.73 -1.91 6.22
CA THR A 166 -20.22 -0.53 6.10
C THR A 166 -21.07 -0.26 7.31
N GLU A 167 -20.61 0.62 8.19
CA GLU A 167 -21.48 1.14 9.25
C GLU A 167 -22.77 1.64 8.61
N ARG A 168 -23.88 1.18 9.16
CA ARG A 168 -25.22 1.52 8.75
C ARG A 168 -25.33 3.06 8.73
N ALA A 169 -25.61 3.63 7.58
CA ALA A 169 -26.07 5.01 7.54
C ALA A 169 -27.36 5.05 8.35
N GLU A 170 -27.37 5.78 9.45
CA GLU A 170 -28.57 5.96 10.33
C GLU A 170 -29.73 6.67 9.63
N THR A 171 -29.55 7.09 8.42
CA THR A 171 -30.54 7.73 7.58
C THR A 171 -30.94 6.80 6.44
N GLY A 172 -32.02 6.13 6.60
CA GLY A 172 -33.01 5.53 5.72
C GLY A 172 -32.82 5.45 4.20
N ASP A 173 -31.59 5.38 3.69
CA ASP A 173 -31.34 5.16 2.27
C ASP A 173 -31.59 3.69 1.93
N GLU A 174 -32.82 3.47 1.43
CA GLU A 174 -33.27 2.17 0.95
C GLU A 174 -32.62 1.86 -0.37
N ALA A 175 -31.95 0.72 -0.46
CA ALA A 175 -31.49 0.20 -1.73
C ALA A 175 -32.61 -0.58 -2.40
N TRP A 176 -32.95 -0.22 -3.62
CA TRP A 176 -33.91 -0.92 -4.46
C TRP A 176 -33.17 -1.77 -5.49
N ILE A 177 -33.35 -3.07 -5.46
CA ILE A 177 -32.84 -3.97 -6.49
C ILE A 177 -34.01 -4.40 -7.36
N ALA A 178 -34.04 -3.93 -8.60
CA ALA A 178 -34.99 -4.39 -9.59
C ALA A 178 -34.39 -5.56 -10.36
N ILE A 179 -34.97 -6.73 -10.21
CA ILE A 179 -34.64 -7.93 -10.99
C ILE A 179 -35.78 -8.16 -11.96
N GLY A 180 -35.53 -7.91 -13.25
CA GLY A 180 -36.58 -8.08 -14.23
C GLY A 180 -36.07 -7.93 -15.65
N LYS A 181 -36.98 -8.23 -16.60
CA LYS A 181 -36.80 -8.08 -18.04
C LYS A 181 -37.52 -6.81 -18.48
N SER A 182 -36.81 -5.91 -19.13
CA SER A 182 -37.44 -4.79 -19.83
C SER A 182 -37.68 -5.19 -21.29
N THR A 183 -38.89 -5.02 -21.72
CA THR A 183 -39.26 -5.26 -23.13
C THR A 183 -39.69 -3.92 -23.73
N SER A 184 -39.00 -3.51 -24.78
CA SER A 184 -39.38 -2.33 -25.56
C SER A 184 -40.38 -2.75 -26.63
N TYR A 185 -41.44 -1.99 -26.79
CA TYR A 185 -42.42 -2.17 -27.86
C TYR A 185 -42.79 -0.81 -28.45
N VAL A 186 -43.36 -0.81 -29.64
CA VAL A 186 -43.87 0.43 -30.27
C VAL A 186 -45.24 0.73 -29.67
N ALA A 187 -45.31 1.72 -28.79
CA ALA A 187 -46.55 2.12 -28.11
C ALA A 187 -47.48 2.93 -29.01
N GLY A 188 -46.94 3.56 -30.04
CA GLY A 188 -47.71 4.37 -30.97
C GLY A 188 -46.87 4.83 -32.15
N LEU A 189 -47.54 5.36 -33.18
CA LEU A 189 -46.91 5.96 -34.34
C LEU A 189 -47.42 7.40 -34.46
N VAL A 190 -46.51 8.37 -34.54
CA VAL A 190 -46.86 9.76 -34.79
C VAL A 190 -46.53 10.11 -36.21
N PRO A 191 -47.51 10.66 -37.00
CA PRO A 191 -47.21 11.10 -38.35
C PRO A 191 -46.21 12.26 -38.34
N VAL A 192 -45.20 12.19 -39.15
CA VAL A 192 -44.24 13.28 -39.33
C VAL A 192 -44.87 14.30 -40.25
N VAL A 193 -45.34 15.41 -39.66
CA VAL A 193 -46.07 16.49 -40.37
C VAL A 193 -45.07 17.19 -41.32
N GLY A 194 -45.37 17.21 -42.59
CA GLY A 194 -44.64 18.05 -43.56
C GLY A 194 -44.04 17.28 -44.75
N ASN A 195 -44.22 15.97 -44.85
CA ASN A 195 -43.71 15.22 -45.99
C ASN A 195 -44.79 14.35 -46.64
N ALA A 196 -44.96 14.47 -47.90
CA ALA A 196 -45.86 13.62 -48.72
C ALA A 196 -45.50 12.13 -48.76
N SER A 197 -44.50 11.71 -48.00
CA SER A 197 -43.94 10.36 -47.95
C SER A 197 -44.64 9.41 -46.97
N GLY A 198 -45.63 9.85 -46.19
CA GLY A 198 -46.33 9.00 -45.21
C GLY A 198 -45.41 8.39 -44.12
N ALA A 199 -44.38 9.15 -43.74
CA ALA A 199 -43.43 8.71 -42.70
C ALA A 199 -44.08 8.83 -41.30
N PHE A 200 -43.86 7.77 -40.50
CA PHE A 200 -44.30 7.75 -39.08
C PHE A 200 -43.09 7.58 -38.16
N GLN A 201 -43.09 8.30 -37.07
CA GLN A 201 -42.09 8.15 -36.00
C GLN A 201 -42.67 7.25 -34.91
N PRO A 202 -41.98 6.12 -34.58
CA PRO A 202 -42.44 5.27 -33.51
C PRO A 202 -42.23 5.90 -32.14
N ILE A 203 -43.24 5.76 -31.28
CA ILE A 203 -43.13 6.08 -29.86
C ILE A 203 -42.78 4.80 -29.12
N PRO A 204 -41.56 4.65 -28.53
CA PRO A 204 -41.25 3.47 -27.77
C PRO A 204 -41.97 3.45 -26.42
N GLY A 205 -42.58 2.32 -26.08
CA GLY A 205 -43.03 1.99 -24.75
C GLY A 205 -42.10 0.97 -24.11
N ILE A 206 -41.95 1.02 -22.82
CA ILE A 206 -41.14 0.06 -22.06
C ILE A 206 -42.05 -0.59 -21.00
N VAL A 207 -42.09 -1.90 -21.01
CA VAL A 207 -42.75 -2.69 -19.96
C VAL A 207 -41.68 -3.38 -19.16
N TYR A 208 -41.75 -3.22 -17.84
CA TYR A 208 -40.92 -3.92 -16.88
C TYR A 208 -41.70 -5.08 -16.28
N GLU A 209 -41.23 -6.30 -16.52
CA GLU A 209 -41.71 -7.50 -15.85
C GLU A 209 -40.64 -7.97 -14.90
N GLY A 210 -40.90 -7.94 -13.59
CA GLY A 210 -39.93 -8.39 -12.59
C GLY A 210 -40.34 -8.05 -11.18
N SER A 211 -39.51 -8.48 -10.23
CA SER A 211 -39.70 -8.22 -8.80
C SER A 211 -38.76 -7.08 -8.38
N VAL A 212 -39.29 -6.14 -7.63
CA VAL A 212 -38.51 -5.11 -6.96
C VAL A 212 -38.28 -5.56 -5.52
N LEU A 213 -37.03 -5.85 -5.18
CA LEU A 213 -36.64 -6.15 -3.81
C LEU A 213 -36.27 -4.84 -3.12
N ARG A 214 -37.01 -4.50 -2.07
CA ARG A 214 -36.66 -3.42 -1.15
C ARG A 214 -35.79 -4.03 -0.06
N ILE A 215 -34.51 -3.67 -0.02
CA ILE A 215 -33.60 -4.07 1.03
C ILE A 215 -33.70 -3.06 2.16
N MET A 216 -34.41 -3.42 3.20
CA MET A 216 -34.45 -2.67 4.45
C MET A 216 -33.45 -3.34 5.41
N GLU A 217 -32.55 -2.54 5.97
CA GLU A 217 -31.67 -2.95 7.09
C GLU A 217 -30.63 -4.04 6.81
N SER A 218 -30.03 -4.12 5.65
CA SER A 218 -28.92 -5.04 5.43
C SER A 218 -27.58 -4.38 5.65
N ALA A 219 -26.73 -4.98 6.50
CA ALA A 219 -25.31 -4.65 6.54
C ALA A 219 -24.70 -5.09 5.21
N VAL A 220 -24.11 -4.16 4.47
CA VAL A 220 -23.40 -4.49 3.23
C VAL A 220 -21.98 -4.88 3.61
N THR A 221 -21.63 -6.14 3.41
CA THR A 221 -20.25 -6.60 3.54
C THR A 221 -19.53 -6.37 2.22
N ILE A 222 -18.51 -5.54 2.24
CA ILE A 222 -17.64 -5.33 1.08
C ILE A 222 -16.50 -6.34 1.14
N TYR A 223 -16.29 -7.07 0.05
CA TYR A 223 -15.19 -8.02 -0.10
C TYR A 223 -14.04 -7.37 -0.87
N ARG A 224 -12.84 -7.32 -0.26
CA ARG A 224 -11.63 -6.72 -0.84
C ARG A 224 -10.81 -7.76 -1.58
N THR A 225 -10.88 -7.77 -2.88
CA THR A 225 -10.16 -8.72 -3.74
C THR A 225 -8.66 -8.53 -3.69
N GLU A 226 -8.17 -7.29 -3.60
CA GLU A 226 -6.75 -6.95 -3.49
C GLU A 226 -6.14 -7.50 -2.19
N VAL A 227 -6.86 -7.39 -1.08
CA VAL A 227 -6.44 -7.95 0.22
C VAL A 227 -6.39 -9.47 0.16
N ARG A 228 -7.37 -10.10 -0.50
CA ARG A 228 -7.37 -11.55 -0.69
C ARG A 228 -6.19 -12.01 -1.55
N GLN A 229 -5.89 -11.30 -2.63
CA GLN A 229 -4.73 -11.61 -3.47
C GLN A 229 -3.42 -11.51 -2.68
N ALA A 230 -3.28 -10.47 -1.84
CA ALA A 230 -2.14 -10.31 -0.96
C ALA A 230 -2.05 -11.42 0.09
N LEU A 231 -3.19 -11.87 0.65
CA LEU A 231 -3.24 -13.02 1.57
C LEU A 231 -2.74 -14.29 0.89
N VAL A 232 -3.27 -14.62 -0.29
CA VAL A 232 -2.84 -15.79 -1.08
C VAL A 232 -1.35 -15.73 -1.35
N ALA A 233 -0.84 -14.61 -1.88
CA ALA A 233 0.59 -14.44 -2.18
C ALA A 233 1.47 -14.55 -0.91
N THR A 234 1.00 -14.03 0.22
CA THR A 234 1.72 -14.14 1.50
C THR A 234 1.80 -15.58 1.97
N VAL A 235 0.70 -16.33 1.91
CA VAL A 235 0.66 -17.75 2.29
C VAL A 235 1.60 -18.57 1.41
N GLU A 236 1.52 -18.44 0.09
CA GLU A 236 2.35 -19.19 -0.85
C GLU A 236 3.84 -18.92 -0.65
N LYS A 237 4.22 -17.67 -0.45
CA LYS A 237 5.62 -17.29 -0.24
C LYS A 237 6.16 -17.69 1.14
N THR A 238 5.30 -17.84 2.15
CA THR A 238 5.72 -18.20 3.52
C THR A 238 5.64 -19.69 3.80
N THR A 239 4.91 -20.47 2.99
CA THR A 239 4.78 -21.93 3.13
C THR A 239 5.39 -22.74 1.99
N GLY A 240 5.71 -22.08 0.86
CA GLY A 240 6.14 -22.75 -0.36
C GLY A 240 5.06 -23.61 -1.03
N GLN A 241 3.83 -23.56 -0.56
CA GLN A 241 2.69 -24.35 -1.05
C GLN A 241 1.57 -23.47 -1.56
N PRO A 242 0.71 -23.97 -2.48
CA PRO A 242 -0.47 -23.25 -2.91
C PRO A 242 -1.39 -22.91 -1.74
N ALA A 243 -1.91 -21.69 -1.73
CA ALA A 243 -2.83 -21.25 -0.70
C ALA A 243 -4.16 -22.02 -0.76
N PRO A 244 -4.82 -22.28 0.39
CA PRO A 244 -6.12 -22.91 0.43
C PRO A 244 -7.19 -22.11 -0.33
N SER A 245 -8.11 -22.81 -0.98
CA SER A 245 -9.20 -22.21 -1.77
C SER A 245 -10.44 -21.91 -0.91
N PHE A 246 -10.30 -21.22 0.22
CA PHE A 246 -11.41 -20.89 1.11
C PHE A 246 -12.23 -19.66 0.67
N GLY A 247 -11.82 -19.00 -0.41
CA GLY A 247 -12.50 -17.79 -0.85
C GLY A 247 -12.41 -16.69 0.19
N PHE A 248 -13.55 -16.10 0.54
CA PHE A 248 -13.71 -15.11 1.60
C PHE A 248 -14.25 -15.71 2.91
N ASP A 249 -14.07 -17.01 3.14
CA ASP A 249 -14.50 -17.66 4.38
C ASP A 249 -13.50 -17.39 5.50
N ARG A 250 -13.80 -16.38 6.32
CA ARG A 250 -12.97 -15.91 7.43
C ARG A 250 -12.67 -17.03 8.43
N ASP A 251 -13.67 -17.81 8.77
CA ASP A 251 -13.55 -18.80 9.85
C ASP A 251 -12.67 -19.97 9.41
N ARG A 252 -12.78 -20.40 8.15
CA ARG A 252 -11.89 -21.42 7.56
C ARG A 252 -10.46 -20.91 7.47
N TRP A 253 -10.24 -19.66 7.03
CA TRP A 253 -8.91 -19.05 7.00
C TRP A 253 -8.28 -18.99 8.39
N MET A 254 -9.04 -18.55 9.41
CA MET A 254 -8.55 -18.46 10.79
C MET A 254 -8.31 -19.84 11.42
N ALA A 255 -9.14 -20.85 11.12
CA ALA A 255 -8.94 -22.21 11.58
C ALA A 255 -7.66 -22.81 10.98
N TRP A 256 -7.48 -22.68 9.67
CA TRP A 256 -6.27 -23.12 8.97
C TRP A 256 -5.01 -22.40 9.49
N TYR A 257 -5.05 -21.09 9.68
CA TYR A 257 -3.91 -20.34 10.21
C TYR A 257 -3.46 -20.83 11.60
N ARG A 258 -4.41 -21.22 12.44
CA ARG A 258 -4.09 -21.73 13.79
C ARG A 258 -3.56 -23.16 13.79
N ASN A 259 -4.12 -24.01 12.93
CA ASN A 259 -3.90 -25.44 13.02
C ASN A 259 -2.80 -25.94 12.05
N ASP A 260 -2.81 -25.43 10.81
CA ASP A 260 -1.99 -25.98 9.71
C ASP A 260 -0.79 -25.09 9.38
N TYR A 261 -0.98 -23.78 9.35
CA TYR A 261 0.05 -22.82 8.95
C TYR A 261 1.38 -22.95 9.72
N PRO A 262 1.42 -23.10 11.05
CA PRO A 262 2.68 -23.16 11.79
C PRO A 262 3.58 -24.31 11.36
N GLN A 263 2.98 -25.48 11.09
CA GLN A 263 3.71 -26.66 10.65
C GLN A 263 4.25 -26.49 9.22
N LEU A 264 3.45 -25.93 8.31
CA LEU A 264 3.84 -25.67 6.93
C LEU A 264 4.96 -24.63 6.85
N ALA A 265 4.84 -23.54 7.59
CA ALA A 265 5.86 -22.50 7.64
C ALA A 265 7.19 -23.00 8.22
N GLN A 266 7.13 -23.84 9.26
CA GLN A 266 8.32 -24.44 9.86
C GLN A 266 9.00 -25.42 8.89
N ALA A 267 8.25 -26.28 8.23
CA ALA A 267 8.78 -27.23 7.24
C ALA A 267 9.48 -26.50 6.11
N PHE A 268 8.85 -25.45 5.56
CA PHE A 268 9.42 -24.64 4.49
C PHE A 268 10.68 -23.88 4.91
N ALA A 269 10.73 -23.38 6.15
CA ALA A 269 11.93 -22.74 6.68
C ALA A 269 13.10 -23.70 6.83
N GLN A 270 12.85 -24.96 7.23
CA GLN A 270 13.86 -26.01 7.32
C GLN A 270 14.40 -26.39 5.94
N GLU A 271 13.54 -26.62 4.97
CA GLU A 271 13.92 -26.94 3.59
C GLU A 271 14.82 -25.85 2.98
N ARG A 272 14.47 -24.58 3.17
CA ARG A 272 15.29 -23.45 2.71
C ARG A 272 16.66 -23.39 3.40
N ALA A 273 16.73 -23.69 4.69
CA ALA A 273 17.99 -23.72 5.43
C ALA A 273 18.91 -24.84 4.92
N GLU A 274 18.36 -26.04 4.67
CA GLU A 274 19.12 -27.18 4.11
C GLU A 274 19.62 -26.88 2.69
N SER A 275 18.78 -26.28 1.84
CA SER A 275 19.15 -25.91 0.48
C SER A 275 20.29 -24.89 0.45
N SER A 276 20.26 -23.89 1.33
CA SER A 276 21.32 -22.88 1.42
C SER A 276 22.67 -23.44 1.88
N ILE A 277 22.67 -24.45 2.75
CA ILE A 277 23.88 -25.14 3.21
C ILE A 277 24.49 -25.95 2.05
N SER A 278 23.65 -26.63 1.28
CA SER A 278 24.10 -27.45 0.16
C SER A 278 24.74 -26.65 -0.98
N GLU A 279 24.25 -25.45 -1.25
CA GLU A 279 24.84 -24.54 -2.23
C GLU A 279 26.17 -23.93 -1.76
N GLY A 280 26.30 -23.61 -0.47
CA GLY A 280 27.53 -23.08 0.12
C GLY A 280 28.72 -24.06 0.07
N VAL A 281 28.43 -25.36 0.12
CA VAL A 281 29.47 -26.40 0.06
C VAL A 281 30.05 -26.59 -1.36
N LYS A 282 29.27 -26.30 -2.40
CA LYS A 282 29.70 -26.43 -3.80
C LYS A 282 30.66 -25.34 -4.29
N THR A 283 30.79 -24.24 -3.57
CA THR A 283 31.58 -23.06 -4.02
C THR A 283 32.98 -22.96 -3.43
N THR A 284 33.44 -23.93 -2.63
CA THR A 284 34.84 -23.94 -2.16
C THR A 284 35.73 -24.60 -3.24
N PRO A 285 36.56 -23.83 -3.98
CA PRO A 285 37.48 -24.41 -4.95
C PRO A 285 38.49 -25.31 -4.22
N PRO A 286 38.93 -26.43 -4.85
CA PRO A 286 39.93 -27.28 -4.26
C PRO A 286 41.20 -26.46 -4.05
N ARG A 287 41.70 -26.48 -2.82
CA ARG A 287 42.99 -25.89 -2.43
C ARG A 287 44.04 -26.52 -3.27
N ALA A 288 44.67 -25.78 -4.19
CA ALA A 288 45.80 -26.22 -4.96
C ALA A 288 47.00 -26.36 -4.00
N ASP A 289 47.24 -27.55 -3.53
CA ASP A 289 48.50 -27.93 -2.90
C ASP A 289 49.52 -28.10 -4.02
N GLY A 290 50.47 -27.14 -4.09
CA GLY A 290 51.61 -27.13 -4.96
C GLY A 290 52.79 -26.49 -4.23
#